data_3495a348d51b1485f26454a577451351
#
_entry.id   3495a348d51b1485f26454a577451351
#
_cell.length_a   1.000
_cell.length_b   1.000
_cell.length_c   1.000
_cell.angle_alpha   90.00
_cell.angle_beta   90.00
_cell.angle_gamma   90.00
#
_symmetry.space_group_name_H-M   'P 1'
#
loop_
_entity.id
_entity.type
_entity.pdbx_description
1 polymer ?
#
loop_
_entity_poly.entity_id
_entity_poly.type
_entity_poly.pdbx_seq_one_letter_code
_entity_poly.pdbx_strand_id
1 'polypeptide(L)'
;MDKLIIVGASGHGKVVADIAKACHYDDIAFIDDNKSLKKCGNFDVIGTLEDLAHLKPCNVVVAIGNASARKRIIQQLKELDCEIVTLIHPTAVIGDNVAIGKGTVIAPGAIVNTGSIIGEGCIINTSSSVDHDCLLGDYVHVAVGAHVCGSVSIGTETWVGAGTVIINNIIVSPYCMLGAGATVISDITTPGTYVGTPAALLQAK
;
A
#
# COMPACT_ATOMS: atom_id res chain seq x y z
N MET A 1 -4.38 -15.52 20.16
CA MET A 1 -4.26 -14.81 18.86
C MET A 1 -2.86 -14.23 18.78
N ASP A 2 -2.28 -14.26 17.59
CA ASP A 2 -0.90 -13.81 17.43
C ASP A 2 -0.84 -12.29 17.50
N LYS A 3 0.21 -11.78 18.15
CA LYS A 3 0.46 -10.34 18.26
C LYS A 3 0.76 -9.76 16.88
N LEU A 4 0.13 -8.63 16.54
CA LEU A 4 0.42 -7.86 15.33
C LEU A 4 1.29 -6.65 15.66
N ILE A 5 2.42 -6.55 15.02
CA ILE A 5 3.29 -5.38 15.07
C ILE A 5 3.09 -4.55 13.79
N ILE A 6 2.73 -3.29 13.95
CA ILE A 6 2.61 -2.33 12.85
C ILE A 6 3.87 -1.46 12.81
N VAL A 7 4.59 -1.48 11.69
CA VAL A 7 5.78 -0.65 11.49
C VAL A 7 5.36 0.68 10.89
N GLY A 8 5.57 1.77 11.65
CA GLY A 8 5.21 3.14 11.26
C GLY A 8 4.03 3.70 12.05
N ALA A 9 4.32 4.47 13.10
CA ALA A 9 3.34 5.06 14.02
C ALA A 9 2.88 6.45 13.56
N SER A 10 2.26 6.51 12.39
CA SER A 10 1.80 7.75 11.72
C SER A 10 0.29 7.76 11.46
N GLY A 11 -0.21 8.73 10.72
CA GLY A 11 -1.62 8.78 10.30
C GLY A 11 -2.06 7.53 9.53
N HIS A 12 -1.23 7.05 8.60
CA HIS A 12 -1.51 5.80 7.88
C HIS A 12 -1.45 4.59 8.81
N GLY A 13 -0.53 4.59 9.77
CA GLY A 13 -0.47 3.54 10.81
C GLY A 13 -1.77 3.39 11.57
N LYS A 14 -2.44 4.50 11.94
CA LYS A 14 -3.75 4.46 12.60
C LYS A 14 -4.81 3.78 11.74
N VAL A 15 -4.82 4.09 10.45
CA VAL A 15 -5.75 3.44 9.49
C VAL A 15 -5.47 1.94 9.39
N VAL A 16 -4.19 1.55 9.32
CA VAL A 16 -3.81 0.12 9.29
C VAL A 16 -4.20 -0.60 10.58
N ALA A 17 -4.10 0.07 11.74
CA ALA A 17 -4.55 -0.51 13.02
C ALA A 17 -6.08 -0.74 13.05
N ASP A 18 -6.86 0.18 12.49
CA ASP A 18 -8.31 -0.01 12.37
C ASP A 18 -8.65 -1.17 11.41
N ILE A 19 -7.90 -1.30 10.30
CA ILE A 19 -8.03 -2.45 9.39
C ILE A 19 -7.69 -3.75 10.13
N ALA A 20 -6.59 -3.77 10.88
CA ALA A 20 -6.16 -4.93 11.64
C ALA A 20 -7.21 -5.38 12.66
N LYS A 21 -7.83 -4.44 13.38
CA LYS A 21 -8.98 -4.75 14.26
C LYS A 21 -10.15 -5.37 13.50
N ALA A 22 -10.49 -4.82 12.35
CA ALA A 22 -11.55 -5.36 11.50
C ALA A 22 -11.19 -6.77 10.98
N CYS A 23 -9.91 -7.11 10.88
CA CYS A 23 -9.38 -8.44 10.57
C CYS A 23 -9.19 -9.32 11.84
N HIS A 24 -9.78 -8.95 12.98
CA HIS A 24 -9.77 -9.70 14.24
C HIS A 24 -8.41 -9.83 14.92
N TYR A 25 -7.49 -8.87 14.73
CA TYR A 25 -6.31 -8.74 15.57
C TYR A 25 -6.66 -7.94 16.83
N ASP A 26 -6.55 -8.57 18.01
CA ASP A 26 -6.87 -7.94 19.30
C ASP A 26 -5.61 -7.40 20.00
N ASP A 27 -4.44 -8.05 19.82
CA ASP A 27 -3.16 -7.61 20.38
C ASP A 27 -2.36 -6.89 19.29
N ILE A 28 -2.45 -5.55 19.27
CA ILE A 28 -1.80 -4.68 18.31
C ILE A 28 -0.84 -3.73 19.02
N ALA A 29 0.40 -3.65 18.52
CA ALA A 29 1.37 -2.65 18.95
C ALA A 29 2.10 -2.03 17.74
N PHE A 30 2.72 -0.90 17.96
CA PHE A 30 3.53 -0.22 16.95
C PHE A 30 5.00 -0.30 17.26
N ILE A 31 5.83 -0.23 16.22
CA ILE A 31 7.23 0.16 16.29
C ILE A 31 7.47 1.34 15.35
N ASP A 32 8.35 2.26 15.77
CA ASP A 32 8.72 3.44 14.98
C ASP A 32 10.12 3.90 15.38
N ASP A 33 10.92 4.31 14.40
CA ASP A 33 12.29 4.77 14.66
C ASP A 33 12.35 6.14 15.39
N ASN A 34 11.22 6.84 15.45
CA ASN A 34 11.07 8.02 16.30
C ASN A 34 10.86 7.61 17.77
N LYS A 35 11.97 7.49 18.51
CA LYS A 35 12.00 7.06 19.91
C LYS A 35 11.19 7.95 20.88
N SER A 36 10.77 9.15 20.46
CA SER A 36 9.92 10.03 21.26
C SER A 36 8.46 9.61 21.29
N LEU A 37 8.01 8.84 20.30
CA LEU A 37 6.65 8.34 20.22
C LEU A 37 6.44 7.23 21.26
N LYS A 38 5.41 7.37 22.07
CA LYS A 38 4.99 6.36 23.06
C LYS A 38 3.66 5.72 22.70
N LYS A 39 2.85 6.44 21.92
CA LYS A 39 1.53 5.96 21.45
C LYS A 39 1.25 6.38 20.02
N CYS A 40 0.47 5.55 19.33
CA CYS A 40 -0.16 5.85 18.07
C CYS A 40 -1.67 5.56 18.19
N GLY A 41 -2.49 6.60 18.27
CA GLY A 41 -3.88 6.44 18.67
C GLY A 41 -3.99 5.82 20.06
N ASN A 42 -4.72 4.72 20.19
CA ASN A 42 -4.91 4.01 21.45
C ASN A 42 -3.86 2.90 21.70
N PHE A 43 -2.93 2.70 20.80
CA PHE A 43 -1.95 1.62 20.86
C PHE A 43 -0.59 2.11 21.32
N ASP A 44 0.17 1.24 21.98
CA ASP A 44 1.51 1.54 22.44
C ASP A 44 2.54 1.44 21.30
N VAL A 45 3.52 2.33 21.28
CA VAL A 45 4.75 2.22 20.51
C VAL A 45 5.78 1.55 21.40
N ILE A 46 6.11 0.29 21.12
CA ILE A 46 6.87 -0.58 22.01
C ILE A 46 8.37 -0.69 21.69
N GLY A 47 8.81 -0.05 20.60
CA GLY A 47 10.22 -0.08 20.20
C GLY A 47 10.44 0.48 18.81
N THR A 48 11.62 0.18 18.30
CA THR A 48 12.10 0.53 16.96
C THR A 48 12.21 -0.72 16.08
N LEU A 49 12.58 -0.57 14.81
CA LEU A 49 12.82 -1.70 13.92
C LEU A 49 13.94 -2.63 14.44
N GLU A 50 14.95 -2.06 15.10
CA GLU A 50 16.06 -2.82 15.70
C GLU A 50 15.59 -3.75 16.82
N ASP A 51 14.57 -3.34 17.58
CA ASP A 51 14.03 -4.12 18.71
C ASP A 51 13.20 -5.33 18.26
N LEU A 52 12.79 -5.36 16.97
CA LEU A 52 11.85 -6.38 16.47
C LEU A 52 12.40 -7.81 16.60
N ALA A 53 13.72 -8.00 16.49
CA ALA A 53 14.34 -9.31 16.67
C ALA A 53 14.04 -9.94 18.03
N HIS A 54 13.78 -9.12 19.06
CA HIS A 54 13.44 -9.54 20.43
C HIS A 54 11.94 -9.69 20.67
N LEU A 55 11.09 -9.28 19.72
CA LEU A 55 9.62 -9.30 19.84
C LEU A 55 8.98 -10.54 19.19
N LYS A 56 9.79 -11.47 18.70
CA LYS A 56 9.32 -12.71 18.04
C LYS A 56 8.76 -13.75 19.02
N PRO A 57 7.82 -14.61 18.59
CA PRO A 57 7.17 -14.62 17.27
C PRO A 57 6.06 -13.57 17.18
N CYS A 58 5.93 -12.89 16.03
CA CYS A 58 4.84 -11.95 15.79
C CYS A 58 4.53 -11.82 14.29
N ASN A 59 3.29 -11.46 14.00
CA ASN A 59 2.89 -11.01 12.68
C ASN A 59 3.29 -9.53 12.50
N VAL A 60 3.72 -9.16 11.31
CA VAL A 60 4.19 -7.79 11.04
C VAL A 60 3.53 -7.24 9.77
N VAL A 61 3.13 -5.97 9.82
CA VAL A 61 2.68 -5.22 8.64
C VAL A 61 3.36 -3.84 8.59
N VAL A 62 3.68 -3.37 7.39
CA VAL A 62 4.37 -2.08 7.22
C VAL A 62 3.38 -1.00 6.81
N ALA A 63 3.18 0.00 7.65
CA ALA A 63 2.25 1.12 7.48
C ALA A 63 2.95 2.42 7.06
N ILE A 64 3.78 2.34 6.03
CA ILE A 64 4.56 3.47 5.50
C ILE A 64 4.16 3.75 4.07
N GLY A 65 3.68 4.97 3.78
CA GLY A 65 3.21 5.37 2.45
C GLY A 65 4.32 5.42 1.39
N ASN A 66 5.52 5.90 1.76
CA ASN A 66 6.64 5.97 0.83
C ASN A 66 7.07 4.57 0.37
N ALA A 67 7.03 4.31 -0.93
CA ALA A 67 7.24 3.00 -1.53
C ALA A 67 8.66 2.45 -1.26
N SER A 68 9.70 3.27 -1.48
CA SER A 68 11.09 2.85 -1.30
C SER A 68 11.42 2.57 0.17
N ALA A 69 10.87 3.37 1.11
CA ALA A 69 11.02 3.11 2.55
C ALA A 69 10.29 1.82 2.94
N ARG A 70 9.05 1.62 2.46
CA ARG A 70 8.26 0.40 2.69
C ARG A 70 8.96 -0.84 2.16
N LYS A 71 9.50 -0.78 0.94
CA LYS A 71 10.29 -1.85 0.33
C LYS A 71 11.50 -2.22 1.18
N ARG A 72 12.32 -1.23 1.57
CA ARG A 72 13.51 -1.46 2.40
C ARG A 72 13.15 -2.17 3.70
N ILE A 73 12.09 -1.75 4.38
CA ILE A 73 11.66 -2.34 5.64
C ILE A 73 11.14 -3.76 5.42
N ILE A 74 10.34 -4.02 4.40
CA ILE A 74 9.85 -5.36 4.08
C ILE A 74 11.03 -6.31 3.80
N GLN A 75 12.08 -5.84 3.11
CA GLN A 75 13.29 -6.64 2.87
C GLN A 75 14.00 -6.98 4.19
N GLN A 76 14.18 -6.01 5.09
CA GLN A 76 14.76 -6.24 6.42
C GLN A 76 13.93 -7.23 7.25
N LEU A 77 12.60 -7.15 7.18
CA LEU A 77 11.71 -8.08 7.87
C LEU A 77 11.83 -9.51 7.35
N LYS A 78 12.06 -9.70 6.06
CA LYS A 78 12.34 -11.02 5.46
C LYS A 78 13.66 -11.60 5.97
N GLU A 79 14.71 -10.78 6.09
CA GLU A 79 16.00 -11.21 6.64
C GLU A 79 15.89 -11.61 8.12
N LEU A 80 14.97 -10.99 8.87
CA LEU A 80 14.66 -11.33 10.24
C LEU A 80 13.71 -12.53 10.40
N ASP A 81 13.28 -13.16 9.31
CA ASP A 81 12.32 -14.29 9.30
C ASP A 81 11.01 -13.93 10.05
N CYS A 82 10.49 -12.71 9.84
CA CYS A 82 9.21 -12.27 10.37
C CYS A 82 8.07 -12.72 9.45
N GLU A 83 6.92 -13.10 10.03
CA GLU A 83 5.71 -13.36 9.25
C GLU A 83 5.08 -12.02 8.81
N ILE A 84 5.28 -11.68 7.54
CA ILE A 84 4.72 -10.46 6.94
C ILE A 84 3.30 -10.76 6.48
N VAL A 85 2.31 -10.12 7.10
CA VAL A 85 0.90 -10.38 6.85
C VAL A 85 0.32 -9.41 5.83
N THR A 86 -0.62 -9.92 5.05
CA THR A 86 -1.50 -9.14 4.17
C THR A 86 -2.80 -8.83 4.91
N LEU A 87 -3.21 -7.57 4.94
CA LEU A 87 -4.45 -7.15 5.58
C LEU A 87 -5.48 -6.75 4.51
N ILE A 88 -6.64 -7.38 4.54
CA ILE A 88 -7.75 -7.06 3.66
C ILE A 88 -8.96 -6.70 4.53
N HIS A 89 -9.38 -5.43 4.48
CA HIS A 89 -10.53 -4.98 5.26
C HIS A 89 -11.80 -5.75 4.86
N PRO A 90 -12.66 -6.18 5.79
CA PRO A 90 -13.86 -6.97 5.48
C PRO A 90 -14.85 -6.30 4.51
N THR A 91 -14.81 -4.97 4.37
CA THR A 91 -15.64 -4.24 3.40
C THR A 91 -14.97 -4.02 2.05
N ALA A 92 -13.75 -4.51 1.87
CA ALA A 92 -13.13 -4.54 0.54
C ALA A 92 -13.80 -5.63 -0.31
N VAL A 93 -13.94 -5.38 -1.60
CA VAL A 93 -14.50 -6.35 -2.56
C VAL A 93 -13.35 -6.91 -3.39
N ILE A 94 -13.13 -8.21 -3.31
CA ILE A 94 -12.10 -8.92 -4.07
C ILE A 94 -12.80 -9.88 -5.03
N GLY A 95 -12.56 -9.69 -6.32
CA GLY A 95 -13.13 -10.54 -7.37
C GLY A 95 -12.47 -11.91 -7.48
N ASP A 96 -13.01 -12.75 -8.35
CA ASP A 96 -12.46 -14.08 -8.62
C ASP A 96 -11.10 -14.01 -9.30
N ASN A 97 -10.24 -15.00 -9.05
CA ASN A 97 -8.91 -15.12 -9.64
C ASN A 97 -7.98 -13.90 -9.41
N VAL A 98 -8.19 -13.15 -8.34
CA VAL A 98 -7.29 -12.09 -7.91
C VAL A 98 -6.13 -12.70 -7.13
N ALA A 99 -4.89 -12.33 -7.50
CA ALA A 99 -3.68 -12.66 -6.74
C ALA A 99 -3.18 -11.43 -5.99
N ILE A 100 -2.86 -11.59 -4.70
CA ILE A 100 -2.41 -10.48 -3.83
C ILE A 100 -1.10 -10.88 -3.17
N GLY A 101 -0.06 -10.07 -3.37
CA GLY A 101 1.27 -10.28 -2.78
C GLY A 101 1.31 -10.03 -1.28
N LYS A 102 2.29 -10.66 -0.61
CA LYS A 102 2.50 -10.53 0.85
C LYS A 102 2.73 -9.08 1.26
N GLY A 103 2.30 -8.73 2.48
CA GLY A 103 2.49 -7.40 3.04
C GLY A 103 1.64 -6.29 2.40
N THR A 104 0.72 -6.65 1.52
CA THR A 104 -0.22 -5.71 0.90
C THR A 104 -1.35 -5.36 1.86
N VAL A 105 -1.75 -4.10 1.86
CA VAL A 105 -2.88 -3.60 2.65
C VAL A 105 -3.99 -3.14 1.72
N ILE A 106 -5.18 -3.73 1.88
CA ILE A 106 -6.40 -3.35 1.16
C ILE A 106 -7.37 -2.72 2.15
N ALA A 107 -7.63 -1.43 1.95
CA ALA A 107 -8.36 -0.57 2.88
C ALA A 107 -9.89 -0.67 2.72
N PRO A 108 -10.67 -0.08 3.65
CA PRO A 108 -12.13 -0.09 3.59
C PRO A 108 -12.70 0.42 2.27
N GLY A 109 -13.65 -0.31 1.70
CA GLY A 109 -14.34 0.05 0.48
C GLY A 109 -13.50 0.00 -0.80
N ALA A 110 -12.26 -0.48 -0.72
CA ALA A 110 -11.46 -0.72 -1.91
C ALA A 110 -12.01 -1.90 -2.72
N ILE A 111 -11.89 -1.84 -4.04
CA ILE A 111 -12.37 -2.87 -4.96
C ILE A 111 -11.19 -3.35 -5.80
N VAL A 112 -11.01 -4.67 -5.88
CA VAL A 112 -10.08 -5.31 -6.83
C VAL A 112 -10.86 -6.34 -7.62
N ASN A 113 -11.10 -6.06 -8.89
CA ASN A 113 -11.91 -6.91 -9.76
C ASN A 113 -11.13 -8.10 -10.32
N THR A 114 -11.90 -9.03 -10.91
CA THR A 114 -11.46 -10.34 -11.37
C THR A 114 -10.21 -10.32 -12.24
N GLY A 115 -9.36 -11.34 -12.11
CA GLY A 115 -8.18 -11.56 -12.94
C GLY A 115 -7.01 -10.62 -12.65
N SER A 116 -7.14 -9.67 -11.71
CA SER A 116 -6.08 -8.70 -11.41
C SER A 116 -5.00 -9.31 -10.51
N ILE A 117 -3.77 -8.87 -10.72
CA ILE A 117 -2.58 -9.27 -9.95
C ILE A 117 -2.03 -8.06 -9.24
N ILE A 118 -1.98 -8.12 -7.92
CA ILE A 118 -1.43 -7.08 -7.04
C ILE A 118 -0.12 -7.59 -6.46
N GLY A 119 0.95 -6.86 -6.66
CA GLY A 119 2.28 -7.20 -6.17
C GLY A 119 2.43 -7.15 -4.65
N GLU A 120 3.65 -7.38 -4.19
CA GLU A 120 4.02 -7.37 -2.78
C GLU A 120 4.02 -5.95 -2.20
N GLY A 121 3.64 -5.82 -0.93
CA GLY A 121 3.74 -4.58 -0.18
C GLY A 121 2.96 -3.40 -0.78
N CYS A 122 1.93 -3.67 -1.57
CA CYS A 122 1.07 -2.63 -2.15
C CYS A 122 0.13 -2.02 -1.11
N ILE A 123 -0.38 -0.84 -1.43
CA ILE A 123 -1.46 -0.19 -0.67
C ILE A 123 -2.58 0.11 -1.66
N ILE A 124 -3.72 -0.56 -1.49
CA ILE A 124 -4.97 -0.26 -2.20
C ILE A 124 -5.84 0.48 -1.19
N ASN A 125 -5.81 1.81 -1.27
CA ASN A 125 -6.29 2.67 -0.20
C ASN A 125 -7.82 2.84 -0.22
N THR A 126 -8.36 3.52 0.79
CA THR A 126 -9.79 3.69 1.04
C THR A 126 -10.54 4.10 -0.23
N SER A 127 -11.60 3.35 -0.56
CA SER A 127 -12.52 3.60 -1.69
C SER A 127 -11.81 3.73 -3.05
N SER A 128 -10.61 3.20 -3.20
CA SER A 128 -9.96 3.09 -4.53
C SER A 128 -10.45 1.84 -5.26
N SER A 129 -10.30 1.82 -6.59
CA SER A 129 -10.64 0.65 -7.40
C SER A 129 -9.54 0.27 -8.38
N VAL A 130 -9.34 -1.03 -8.50
CA VAL A 130 -8.55 -1.68 -9.54
C VAL A 130 -9.50 -2.58 -10.31
N ASP A 131 -9.73 -2.30 -11.57
CA ASP A 131 -10.66 -3.04 -12.39
C ASP A 131 -10.04 -4.36 -12.90
N HIS A 132 -10.78 -5.10 -13.76
CA HIS A 132 -10.42 -6.43 -14.20
C HIS A 132 -9.08 -6.48 -14.96
N ASP A 133 -8.39 -7.62 -14.88
CA ASP A 133 -7.17 -7.93 -15.66
C ASP A 133 -6.02 -6.93 -15.50
N CYS A 134 -5.96 -6.22 -14.38
CA CYS A 134 -4.89 -5.27 -14.10
C CYS A 134 -3.64 -5.98 -13.53
N LEU A 135 -2.47 -5.42 -13.83
CA LEU A 135 -1.19 -5.86 -13.29
C LEU A 135 -0.52 -4.72 -12.51
N LEU A 136 -0.50 -4.79 -11.19
CA LEU A 136 0.21 -3.85 -10.34
C LEU A 136 1.50 -4.49 -9.83
N GLY A 137 2.63 -3.86 -10.14
CA GLY A 137 3.94 -4.26 -9.63
C GLY A 137 4.05 -4.07 -8.11
N ASP A 138 5.17 -4.53 -7.55
CA ASP A 138 5.42 -4.46 -6.11
C ASP A 138 5.46 -3.02 -5.60
N TYR A 139 5.03 -2.82 -4.37
CA TYR A 139 5.07 -1.54 -3.65
C TYR A 139 4.28 -0.40 -4.29
N VAL A 140 3.36 -0.69 -5.23
CA VAL A 140 2.45 0.30 -5.78
C VAL A 140 1.52 0.83 -4.68
N HIS A 141 1.22 2.13 -4.71
CA HIS A 141 0.23 2.76 -3.84
C HIS A 141 -0.88 3.37 -4.69
N VAL A 142 -2.05 2.76 -4.70
CA VAL A 142 -3.29 3.34 -5.24
C VAL A 142 -3.93 4.13 -4.11
N ALA A 143 -3.83 5.46 -4.15
CA ALA A 143 -4.26 6.33 -3.06
C ALA A 143 -5.79 6.44 -2.96
N VAL A 144 -6.25 7.14 -1.93
CA VAL A 144 -7.69 7.30 -1.62
C VAL A 144 -8.50 7.74 -2.84
N GLY A 145 -9.55 6.98 -3.17
CA GLY A 145 -10.48 7.29 -4.26
C GLY A 145 -9.86 7.32 -5.66
N ALA A 146 -8.68 6.76 -5.86
CA ALA A 146 -8.11 6.61 -7.20
C ALA A 146 -8.72 5.41 -7.93
N HIS A 147 -8.89 5.51 -9.24
CA HIS A 147 -9.54 4.51 -10.08
C HIS A 147 -8.63 4.07 -11.21
N VAL A 148 -8.34 2.77 -11.25
CA VAL A 148 -7.57 2.10 -12.29
C VAL A 148 -8.53 1.26 -13.12
N CYS A 149 -8.76 1.64 -14.38
CA CYS A 149 -9.67 0.92 -15.26
C CYS A 149 -9.05 -0.40 -15.77
N GLY A 150 -9.83 -1.20 -16.50
CA GLY A 150 -9.46 -2.55 -16.89
C GLY A 150 -8.19 -2.67 -17.75
N SER A 151 -7.47 -3.77 -17.57
CA SER A 151 -6.26 -4.13 -18.34
C SER A 151 -5.13 -3.10 -18.26
N VAL A 152 -5.01 -2.38 -17.14
CA VAL A 152 -3.92 -1.43 -16.86
C VAL A 152 -2.74 -2.16 -16.23
N SER A 153 -1.52 -1.84 -16.68
CA SER A 153 -0.27 -2.29 -16.08
C SER A 153 0.44 -1.13 -15.39
N ILE A 154 0.72 -1.26 -14.10
CA ILE A 154 1.43 -0.24 -13.31
C ILE A 154 2.75 -0.81 -12.79
N GLY A 155 3.86 -0.16 -13.15
CA GLY A 155 5.19 -0.57 -12.71
C GLY A 155 5.43 -0.36 -11.22
N THR A 156 6.40 -1.11 -10.70
CA THR A 156 6.76 -1.14 -9.27
C THR A 156 7.02 0.26 -8.68
N GLU A 157 6.76 0.41 -7.37
CA GLU A 157 6.99 1.65 -6.60
C GLU A 157 6.26 2.89 -7.14
N THR A 158 5.28 2.74 -8.03
CA THR A 158 4.48 3.84 -8.54
C THR A 158 3.43 4.28 -7.53
N TRP A 159 3.25 5.60 -7.39
CA TRP A 159 2.21 6.22 -6.59
C TRP A 159 1.10 6.76 -7.51
N VAL A 160 -0.09 6.21 -7.37
CA VAL A 160 -1.31 6.72 -8.03
C VAL A 160 -2.01 7.64 -7.04
N GLY A 161 -1.93 8.95 -7.24
CA GLY A 161 -2.40 9.99 -6.32
C GLY A 161 -3.91 9.93 -6.06
N ALA A 162 -4.35 10.57 -4.98
CA ALA A 162 -5.77 10.57 -4.59
C ALA A 162 -6.68 11.09 -5.71
N GLY A 163 -7.77 10.36 -5.99
CA GLY A 163 -8.73 10.74 -7.05
C GLY A 163 -8.19 10.67 -8.48
N THR A 164 -7.02 10.08 -8.70
CA THR A 164 -6.47 9.85 -10.05
C THR A 164 -7.34 8.85 -10.80
N VAL A 165 -7.53 9.08 -12.10
CA VAL A 165 -8.17 8.13 -13.02
C VAL A 165 -7.17 7.69 -14.07
N ILE A 166 -7.02 6.37 -14.26
CA ILE A 166 -6.24 5.79 -15.37
C ILE A 166 -7.23 5.04 -16.26
N ILE A 167 -7.34 5.45 -17.52
CA ILE A 167 -8.25 4.75 -18.46
C ILE A 167 -7.74 3.35 -18.78
N ASN A 168 -8.59 2.52 -19.38
CA ASN A 168 -8.27 1.14 -19.73
C ASN A 168 -7.09 0.97 -20.70
N ASN A 169 -6.43 -0.17 -20.63
CA ASN A 169 -5.31 -0.59 -21.51
C ASN A 169 -4.07 0.33 -21.45
N ILE A 170 -3.83 1.01 -20.36
CA ILE A 170 -2.67 1.90 -20.16
C ILE A 170 -1.51 1.16 -19.49
N ILE A 171 -0.30 1.47 -19.93
CA ILE A 171 0.95 1.04 -19.28
C ILE A 171 1.58 2.24 -18.58
N VAL A 172 1.83 2.10 -17.27
CA VAL A 172 2.56 3.10 -16.46
C VAL A 172 3.90 2.52 -16.04
N SER A 173 4.97 3.20 -16.45
CA SER A 173 6.37 2.87 -16.10
C SER A 173 6.57 2.77 -14.57
N PRO A 174 7.55 2.00 -14.09
CA PRO A 174 7.93 2.01 -12.68
C PRO A 174 8.36 3.40 -12.19
N TYR A 175 8.29 3.61 -10.87
CA TYR A 175 8.78 4.83 -10.19
C TYR A 175 8.08 6.12 -10.63
N CYS A 176 6.82 6.04 -11.05
CA CYS A 176 6.02 7.21 -11.39
C CYS A 176 5.29 7.76 -10.16
N MET A 177 5.11 9.08 -10.15
CA MET A 177 4.24 9.79 -9.24
C MET A 177 3.10 10.41 -10.05
N LEU A 178 1.89 9.89 -9.94
CA LEU A 178 0.70 10.50 -10.52
C LEU A 178 0.11 11.44 -9.47
N GLY A 179 0.03 12.72 -9.78
CA GLY A 179 -0.50 13.74 -8.86
C GLY A 179 -1.99 13.55 -8.60
N ALA A 180 -2.47 14.05 -7.46
CA ALA A 180 -3.89 13.95 -7.09
C ALA A 180 -4.79 14.54 -8.20
N GLY A 181 -5.87 13.83 -8.53
CA GLY A 181 -6.83 14.21 -9.55
C GLY A 181 -6.31 14.14 -10.99
N ALA A 182 -5.14 13.58 -11.24
CA ALA A 182 -4.63 13.41 -12.60
C ALA A 182 -5.50 12.43 -13.40
N THR A 183 -5.63 12.66 -14.71
CA THR A 183 -6.31 11.74 -15.62
C THR A 183 -5.34 11.23 -16.68
N VAL A 184 -4.97 9.96 -16.56
CA VAL A 184 -4.02 9.31 -17.49
C VAL A 184 -4.80 8.71 -18.66
N ILE A 185 -4.53 9.21 -19.87
CA ILE A 185 -5.21 8.82 -21.11
C ILE A 185 -4.26 8.23 -22.16
N SER A 186 -2.99 8.06 -21.84
CA SER A 186 -1.96 7.47 -22.69
C SER A 186 -0.88 6.82 -21.85
N ASP A 187 -0.11 5.92 -22.45
CA ASP A 187 1.00 5.25 -21.78
C ASP A 187 2.02 6.24 -21.22
N ILE A 188 2.50 5.93 -20.02
CA ILE A 188 3.60 6.63 -19.37
C ILE A 188 4.83 5.74 -19.43
N THR A 189 5.74 6.02 -20.34
CA THR A 189 6.91 5.18 -20.62
C THR A 189 8.18 5.63 -19.89
N THR A 190 8.15 6.79 -19.23
CA THR A 190 9.31 7.36 -18.53
C THR A 190 8.98 7.61 -17.07
N PRO A 191 9.84 7.22 -16.12
CA PRO A 191 9.68 7.59 -14.71
C PRO A 191 9.60 9.09 -14.52
N GLY A 192 8.74 9.55 -13.60
CA GLY A 192 8.57 10.97 -13.33
C GLY A 192 7.29 11.31 -12.59
N THR A 193 7.07 12.60 -12.40
CA THR A 193 5.83 13.12 -11.79
C THR A 193 4.90 13.62 -12.89
N TYR A 194 3.69 13.09 -12.94
CA TYR A 194 2.67 13.44 -13.94
C TYR A 194 1.47 14.06 -13.25
N VAL A 195 0.99 15.19 -13.76
CA VAL A 195 -0.11 15.96 -13.17
C VAL A 195 -1.08 16.47 -14.21
N GLY A 196 -2.30 16.78 -13.79
CA GLY A 196 -3.31 17.44 -14.60
C GLY A 196 -4.23 16.50 -15.35
N THR A 197 -5.11 17.10 -16.17
CA THR A 197 -6.11 16.42 -17.00
C THR A 197 -6.08 17.02 -18.41
N PRO A 198 -5.50 16.31 -19.41
CA PRO A 198 -4.80 15.02 -19.27
C PRO A 198 -3.49 15.13 -18.49
N ALA A 199 -3.04 14.01 -17.93
CA ALA A 199 -1.80 13.95 -17.16
C ALA A 199 -0.58 14.20 -18.08
N ALA A 200 0.28 15.14 -17.67
CA ALA A 200 1.50 15.46 -18.37
C ALA A 200 2.70 15.48 -17.41
N LEU A 201 3.88 15.16 -17.94
CA LEU A 201 5.12 15.20 -17.16
C LEU A 201 5.36 16.59 -16.57
N LEU A 202 5.49 16.67 -15.25
CA LEU A 202 5.82 17.90 -14.54
C LEU A 202 7.30 18.25 -14.81
N GLN A 203 7.52 19.30 -15.57
CA GLN A 203 8.88 19.81 -15.78
C GLN A 203 9.36 20.54 -14.51
N ALA A 204 10.59 20.22 -14.08
CA ALA A 204 11.25 21.02 -13.05
C ALA A 204 11.43 22.47 -13.58
N LYS A 205 11.02 23.44 -12.77
CA LYS A 205 11.30 24.86 -13.07
C LYS A 205 12.76 25.20 -12.80
#